data_1144ec31b66a4a155cd8ca44c5534776
#
_entry.id   1144ec31b66a4a155cd8ca44c5534776
#
_cell.length_a   1.000
_cell.length_b   1.000
_cell.length_c   1.000
_cell.angle_alpha   90.00
_cell.angle_beta   90.00
_cell.angle_gamma   90.00
#
_symmetry.space_group_name_H-M   'P 1'
#
loop_
_entity.id
_entity.type
_entity.pdbx_description
1 polymer ?
#
loop_
_entity_poly.entity_id
_entity_poly.type
_entity_poly.pdbx_seq_one_letter_code
_entity_poly.pdbx_strand_id
1 'polypeptide(L)'
;MDTLTKIAIVVPMLDEAPQLPRLARCLAALDPQPDEIIVVDGGSGDDSTAVATALGLPVLQSPRGRSRQCNAGVAATTAPVVMILHADTWLPPDALAVVRQVMADPRINLAGFTAILAGTDKVRWVTSFHNWIKTWYAPLLFRPHLFLRGGRLLFGDHAMFFRRADFDAVGGFDPELAVMEEAELCVRMARLGRTRLVGRFVFTSDRRVAAWGEWRANWIYLKVGFRWGLGIRPKALGALYPDVR
;
A
#
# COMPACT_ATOMS: atom_id res chain seq x y z
N MET A 1 3.52 6.10 28.72
CA MET A 1 3.45 6.56 27.33
C MET A 1 3.03 5.37 26.47
N ASP A 2 1.94 5.51 25.77
CA ASP A 2 1.37 4.41 24.97
C ASP A 2 2.35 4.03 23.85
N THR A 3 2.88 2.82 23.89
CA THR A 3 3.91 2.33 22.94
C THR A 3 3.46 2.32 21.49
N LEU A 4 2.14 2.43 21.24
CA LEU A 4 1.54 2.47 19.91
C LEU A 4 1.46 3.87 19.28
N THR A 5 2.04 4.90 19.90
CA THR A 5 1.96 6.28 19.39
C THR A 5 2.92 6.57 18.25
N LYS A 6 4.00 5.81 18.10
CA LYS A 6 5.01 6.01 17.04
C LYS A 6 4.60 5.34 15.73
N ILE A 7 4.74 6.08 14.63
CA ILE A 7 4.38 5.64 13.29
C ILE A 7 5.55 5.88 12.34
N ALA A 8 5.96 4.83 11.62
CA ALA A 8 6.89 4.94 10.51
C ALA A 8 6.15 4.93 9.17
N ILE A 9 6.63 5.71 8.21
CA ILE A 9 6.20 5.67 6.81
C ILE A 9 7.34 5.09 5.97
N VAL A 10 7.05 4.00 5.27
CA VAL A 10 7.96 3.34 4.31
C VAL A 10 7.44 3.60 2.90
N VAL A 11 8.29 4.18 2.05
CA VAL A 11 7.94 4.52 0.67
C VAL A 11 8.78 3.68 -0.30
N PRO A 12 8.26 2.58 -0.86
CA PRO A 12 8.94 1.87 -1.93
C PRO A 12 8.97 2.74 -3.19
N MET A 13 10.15 2.92 -3.78
CA MET A 13 10.40 3.82 -4.91
C MET A 13 11.15 3.09 -6.03
N LEU A 14 10.72 3.32 -7.27
CA LEU A 14 11.44 2.88 -8.47
C LEU A 14 11.03 3.75 -9.66
N ASP A 15 11.94 4.57 -10.17
CA ASP A 15 11.73 5.52 -11.27
C ASP A 15 10.55 6.47 -11.00
N GLU A 16 10.59 7.19 -9.86
CA GLU A 16 9.52 8.07 -9.37
C GLU A 16 9.96 9.54 -9.17
N ALA A 17 11.08 9.96 -9.78
CA ALA A 17 11.61 11.32 -9.63
C ALA A 17 10.54 12.43 -9.78
N PRO A 18 9.61 12.38 -10.77
CA PRO A 18 8.59 13.40 -10.93
C PRO A 18 7.57 13.49 -9.77
N GLN A 19 7.37 12.41 -9.00
CA GLN A 19 6.38 12.35 -7.92
C GLN A 19 6.94 12.84 -6.58
N LEU A 20 8.25 12.73 -6.38
CA LEU A 20 8.90 13.00 -5.10
C LEU A 20 8.68 14.44 -4.56
N PRO A 21 8.70 15.52 -5.37
CA PRO A 21 8.43 16.86 -4.86
C PRO A 21 7.01 17.01 -4.29
N ARG A 22 6.03 16.31 -4.88
CA ARG A 22 4.67 16.31 -4.38
C ARG A 22 4.54 15.44 -3.13
N LEU A 23 5.18 14.28 -3.11
CA LEU A 23 5.26 13.41 -1.94
C LEU A 23 5.85 14.15 -0.74
N ALA A 24 7.00 14.82 -0.92
CA ALA A 24 7.65 15.58 0.17
C ALA A 24 6.74 16.66 0.75
N ARG A 25 6.03 17.41 -0.11
CA ARG A 25 5.03 18.39 0.36
C ARG A 25 3.88 17.73 1.12
N CYS A 26 3.40 16.58 0.65
CA CYS A 26 2.35 15.81 1.33
C CYS A 26 2.82 15.37 2.73
N LEU A 27 4.02 14.82 2.84
CA LEU A 27 4.60 14.38 4.11
C LEU A 27 4.82 15.55 5.07
N ALA A 28 5.31 16.69 4.58
CA ALA A 28 5.50 17.89 5.38
C ALA A 28 4.19 18.51 5.90
N ALA A 29 3.06 18.27 5.21
CA ALA A 29 1.74 18.78 5.60
C ALA A 29 1.00 17.88 6.60
N LEU A 30 1.56 16.72 6.96
CA LEU A 30 0.94 15.82 7.94
C LEU A 30 0.94 16.44 9.35
N ASP A 31 -0.20 16.34 10.04
CA ASP A 31 -0.34 16.72 11.44
C ASP A 31 -1.21 15.67 12.15
N PRO A 32 -0.61 14.89 13.05
CA PRO A 32 0.79 14.91 13.53
C PRO A 32 1.80 14.39 12.50
N GLN A 33 3.06 14.77 12.65
CA GLN A 33 4.16 14.26 11.84
C GLN A 33 4.45 12.78 12.11
N PRO A 34 4.98 12.02 11.13
CA PRO A 34 5.50 10.67 11.37
C PRO A 34 6.78 10.72 12.21
N ASP A 35 6.99 9.67 13.00
CA ASP A 35 8.19 9.54 13.81
C ASP A 35 9.41 9.11 12.98
N GLU A 36 9.16 8.34 11.91
CA GLU A 36 10.19 7.85 11.00
C GLU A 36 9.66 7.90 9.55
N ILE A 37 10.53 8.27 8.60
CA ILE A 37 10.27 8.18 7.16
C ILE A 37 11.46 7.49 6.53
N ILE A 38 11.23 6.50 5.67
CA ILE A 38 12.25 5.86 4.86
C ILE A 38 11.72 5.67 3.44
N VAL A 39 12.45 6.21 2.47
CA VAL A 39 12.26 5.91 1.05
C VAL A 39 13.17 4.75 0.69
N VAL A 40 12.63 3.72 0.06
CA VAL A 40 13.39 2.51 -0.30
C VAL A 40 13.49 2.42 -1.81
N ASP A 41 14.68 2.68 -2.33
CA ASP A 41 14.95 2.62 -3.75
C ASP A 41 15.27 1.20 -4.22
N GLY A 42 14.55 0.75 -5.23
CA GLY A 42 14.71 -0.57 -5.85
C GLY A 42 15.70 -0.61 -7.01
N GLY A 43 16.63 0.35 -7.09
CA GLY A 43 17.57 0.51 -8.18
C GLY A 43 16.97 1.31 -9.33
N SER A 44 16.52 2.54 -9.05
CA SER A 44 16.01 3.48 -10.05
C SER A 44 17.07 3.81 -11.10
N GLY A 45 16.64 3.90 -12.36
CA GLY A 45 17.46 4.31 -13.48
C GLY A 45 17.38 5.80 -13.78
N ASP A 46 16.48 6.52 -13.12
CA ASP A 46 16.29 7.97 -13.22
C ASP A 46 16.92 8.71 -12.02
N ASP A 47 16.64 10.02 -11.89
CA ASP A 47 17.16 10.87 -10.82
C ASP A 47 16.44 10.69 -9.48
N SER A 48 15.62 9.65 -9.28
CA SER A 48 14.81 9.45 -8.07
C SER A 48 15.61 9.55 -6.78
N THR A 49 16.76 8.86 -6.71
CA THR A 49 17.62 8.87 -5.51
C THR A 49 18.19 10.27 -5.23
N ALA A 50 18.65 10.97 -6.26
CA ALA A 50 19.20 12.33 -6.14
C ALA A 50 18.11 13.31 -5.68
N VAL A 51 16.92 13.24 -6.30
CA VAL A 51 15.77 14.10 -5.94
C VAL A 51 15.29 13.83 -4.52
N ALA A 52 15.16 12.56 -4.11
CA ALA A 52 14.76 12.21 -2.74
C ALA A 52 15.75 12.78 -1.71
N THR A 53 17.05 12.61 -1.96
CA THR A 53 18.11 13.13 -1.09
C THR A 53 18.09 14.67 -1.01
N ALA A 54 17.92 15.35 -2.14
CA ALA A 54 17.82 16.81 -2.20
C ALA A 54 16.57 17.35 -1.45
N LEU A 55 15.50 16.55 -1.36
CA LEU A 55 14.29 16.86 -0.59
C LEU A 55 14.43 16.49 0.91
N GLY A 56 15.58 16.01 1.36
CA GLY A 56 15.82 15.62 2.76
C GLY A 56 15.16 14.31 3.16
N LEU A 57 14.73 13.48 2.22
CA LEU A 57 14.14 12.18 2.48
C LEU A 57 15.27 11.14 2.65
N PRO A 58 15.31 10.37 3.77
CA PRO A 58 16.26 9.27 3.93
C PRO A 58 16.04 8.18 2.89
N VAL A 59 17.08 7.80 2.16
CA VAL A 59 17.02 6.77 1.10
C VAL A 59 17.77 5.52 1.54
N LEU A 60 17.10 4.37 1.48
CA LEU A 60 17.67 3.04 1.65
C LEU A 60 17.70 2.33 0.30
N GLN A 61 18.82 1.69 -0.03
CA GLN A 61 18.93 0.85 -1.23
C GLN A 61 18.45 -0.58 -0.96
N SER A 62 17.72 -1.17 -1.89
CA SER A 62 17.20 -2.53 -1.81
C SER A 62 17.25 -3.21 -3.18
N PRO A 63 17.34 -4.53 -3.24
CA PRO A 63 17.09 -5.24 -4.49
C PRO A 63 15.70 -4.91 -5.05
N ARG A 64 15.61 -4.86 -6.39
CA ARG A 64 14.36 -4.57 -7.11
C ARG A 64 13.25 -5.56 -6.72
N GLY A 65 12.06 -5.00 -6.47
CA GLY A 65 10.84 -5.73 -6.15
C GLY A 65 10.11 -5.10 -4.97
N ARG A 66 8.82 -4.76 -5.15
CA ARG A 66 8.02 -4.03 -4.16
C ARG A 66 8.03 -4.71 -2.79
N SER A 67 7.80 -6.03 -2.75
CA SER A 67 7.86 -6.81 -1.51
C SER A 67 9.21 -6.67 -0.80
N ARG A 68 10.32 -6.74 -1.56
CA ARG A 68 11.69 -6.62 -1.01
C ARG A 68 11.94 -5.23 -0.48
N GLN A 69 11.53 -4.20 -1.21
CA GLN A 69 11.66 -2.81 -0.78
C GLN A 69 10.84 -2.54 0.49
N CYS A 70 9.58 -3.00 0.53
CA CYS A 70 8.73 -2.85 1.72
C CYS A 70 9.34 -3.57 2.92
N ASN A 71 9.79 -4.82 2.77
CA ASN A 71 10.43 -5.57 3.86
C ASN A 71 11.70 -4.88 4.36
N ALA A 72 12.56 -4.40 3.45
CA ALA A 72 13.78 -3.67 3.80
C ALA A 72 13.47 -2.38 4.58
N GLY A 73 12.47 -1.63 4.13
CA GLY A 73 12.02 -0.41 4.80
C GLY A 73 11.46 -0.69 6.19
N VAL A 74 10.59 -1.70 6.33
CA VAL A 74 10.06 -2.11 7.64
C VAL A 74 11.20 -2.53 8.56
N ALA A 75 12.17 -3.32 8.10
CA ALA A 75 13.31 -3.75 8.90
C ALA A 75 14.22 -2.58 9.36
N ALA A 76 14.28 -1.50 8.58
CA ALA A 76 15.09 -0.33 8.88
C ALA A 76 14.40 0.68 9.83
N THR A 77 13.13 0.50 10.17
CA THR A 77 12.38 1.35 11.11
C THR A 77 12.23 0.66 12.47
N THR A 78 11.88 1.42 13.51
CA THR A 78 11.68 0.90 14.88
C THR A 78 10.26 1.11 15.40
N ALA A 79 9.46 1.93 14.73
CA ALA A 79 8.10 2.26 15.14
C ALA A 79 7.20 1.01 15.20
N PRO A 80 6.34 0.87 16.21
CA PRO A 80 5.42 -0.26 16.39
C PRO A 80 4.29 -0.30 15.36
N VAL A 81 4.00 0.82 14.71
CA VAL A 81 3.05 0.91 13.59
C VAL A 81 3.80 1.37 12.35
N VAL A 82 3.63 0.67 11.25
CA VAL A 82 4.25 1.00 9.97
C VAL A 82 3.17 1.20 8.92
N MET A 83 3.34 2.26 8.13
CA MET A 83 2.53 2.55 6.93
C MET A 83 3.37 2.34 5.69
N ILE A 84 2.85 1.60 4.71
CA ILE A 84 3.40 1.55 3.36
C ILE A 84 2.68 2.58 2.51
N LEU A 85 3.42 3.55 2.00
CA LEU A 85 2.90 4.65 1.17
C LEU A 85 3.58 4.62 -0.20
N HIS A 86 2.81 4.52 -1.27
CA HIS A 86 3.38 4.62 -2.61
C HIS A 86 3.77 6.07 -2.92
N ALA A 87 4.83 6.27 -3.71
CA ALA A 87 5.34 7.59 -4.05
C ALA A 87 4.33 8.48 -4.78
N ASP A 88 3.33 7.87 -5.41
CA ASP A 88 2.25 8.52 -6.16
C ASP A 88 0.90 8.54 -5.41
N THR A 89 0.92 8.31 -4.09
CA THR A 89 -0.26 8.36 -3.21
C THR A 89 -0.15 9.51 -2.23
N TRP A 90 -1.23 10.26 -2.03
CA TRP A 90 -1.28 11.46 -1.19
C TRP A 90 -2.25 11.30 -0.05
N LEU A 91 -1.71 11.49 1.14
CA LEU A 91 -2.43 11.40 2.41
C LEU A 91 -3.12 12.73 2.73
N PRO A 92 -4.28 12.70 3.40
CA PRO A 92 -4.83 13.89 4.03
C PRO A 92 -3.98 14.32 5.22
N PRO A 93 -3.95 15.62 5.60
CA PRO A 93 -3.11 16.11 6.69
C PRO A 93 -3.30 15.37 8.03
N ASP A 94 -4.51 14.93 8.34
CA ASP A 94 -4.88 14.22 9.57
C ASP A 94 -4.65 12.69 9.50
N ALA A 95 -4.00 12.18 8.45
CA ALA A 95 -3.88 10.73 8.22
C ALA A 95 -3.30 9.99 9.42
N LEU A 96 -2.24 10.50 10.05
CA LEU A 96 -1.60 9.82 11.17
C LEU A 96 -2.41 9.88 12.47
N ALA A 97 -3.24 10.90 12.66
CA ALA A 97 -4.23 10.93 13.74
C ALA A 97 -5.25 9.80 13.56
N VAL A 98 -5.73 9.60 12.32
CA VAL A 98 -6.64 8.50 11.96
C VAL A 98 -5.96 7.14 12.19
N VAL A 99 -4.69 6.97 11.81
CA VAL A 99 -3.92 5.73 12.06
C VAL A 99 -3.86 5.43 13.56
N ARG A 100 -3.51 6.41 14.41
CA ARG A 100 -3.48 6.24 15.86
C ARG A 100 -4.83 5.82 16.41
N GLN A 101 -5.90 6.47 15.98
CA GLN A 101 -7.26 6.14 16.40
C GLN A 101 -7.66 4.71 15.99
N VAL A 102 -7.33 4.28 14.79
CA VAL A 102 -7.66 2.93 14.30
C VAL A 102 -6.85 1.87 15.04
N MET A 103 -5.53 2.12 15.23
CA MET A 103 -4.64 1.19 15.91
C MET A 103 -4.81 1.18 17.45
N ALA A 104 -5.61 2.06 18.02
CA ALA A 104 -6.03 1.95 19.42
C ALA A 104 -6.91 0.71 19.69
N ASP A 105 -7.63 0.18 18.70
CA ASP A 105 -8.35 -1.10 18.82
C ASP A 105 -7.35 -2.28 18.69
N PRO A 106 -7.09 -3.05 19.75
CA PRO A 106 -6.13 -4.15 19.73
C PRO A 106 -6.54 -5.30 18.80
N ARG A 107 -7.81 -5.37 18.42
CA ARG A 107 -8.31 -6.40 17.49
C ARG A 107 -7.93 -6.11 16.04
N ILE A 108 -7.53 -4.85 15.71
CA ILE A 108 -7.12 -4.45 14.37
C ILE A 108 -5.61 -4.57 14.27
N ASN A 109 -5.12 -5.40 13.37
CA ASN A 109 -3.70 -5.57 13.11
C ASN A 109 -3.25 -4.97 11.77
N LEU A 110 -4.17 -4.82 10.84
CA LEU A 110 -3.95 -4.25 9.51
C LEU A 110 -5.11 -3.33 9.15
N ALA A 111 -4.83 -2.19 8.57
CA ALA A 111 -5.85 -1.32 7.99
C ALA A 111 -5.31 -0.55 6.77
N GLY A 112 -6.20 0.12 6.06
CA GLY A 112 -5.84 0.99 4.94
C GLY A 112 -6.93 2.01 4.69
N PHE A 113 -6.58 3.06 3.99
CA PHE A 113 -7.48 4.14 3.61
C PHE A 113 -8.32 3.77 2.38
N THR A 114 -9.39 4.49 2.14
CA THR A 114 -10.18 4.35 0.91
C THR A 114 -9.47 5.13 -0.21
N ALA A 115 -8.98 4.42 -1.22
CA ALA A 115 -8.23 5.02 -2.32
C ALA A 115 -9.16 5.57 -3.41
N ILE A 116 -8.89 6.81 -3.82
CA ILE A 116 -9.51 7.47 -4.97
C ILE A 116 -8.43 7.65 -6.05
N LEU A 117 -8.64 7.04 -7.20
CA LEU A 117 -7.73 7.18 -8.33
C LEU A 117 -8.01 8.51 -9.04
N ALA A 118 -7.00 9.37 -9.10
CA ALA A 118 -7.09 10.71 -9.67
C ALA A 118 -5.89 11.00 -10.58
N GLY A 119 -6.18 11.50 -11.77
CA GLY A 119 -5.21 12.10 -12.67
C GLY A 119 -5.19 13.63 -12.56
N THR A 120 -4.48 14.28 -13.49
CA THR A 120 -4.47 15.74 -13.60
C THR A 120 -5.85 16.30 -14.01
N ASP A 121 -6.58 15.57 -14.85
CA ASP A 121 -7.76 16.07 -15.54
C ASP A 121 -9.07 15.52 -14.96
N LYS A 122 -9.04 14.35 -14.33
CA LYS A 122 -10.24 13.69 -13.83
C LYS A 122 -10.00 12.67 -12.74
N VAL A 123 -11.06 12.41 -11.96
CA VAL A 123 -11.15 11.30 -11.02
C VAL A 123 -11.73 10.09 -11.74
N ARG A 124 -11.14 8.90 -11.51
CA ARG A 124 -11.59 7.62 -12.08
C ARG A 124 -12.61 6.96 -11.15
N TRP A 125 -13.83 7.47 -11.14
CA TRP A 125 -14.86 7.01 -10.20
C TRP A 125 -15.19 5.52 -10.34
N VAL A 126 -15.29 5.00 -11.57
CA VAL A 126 -15.61 3.58 -11.82
C VAL A 126 -14.50 2.69 -11.25
N THR A 127 -13.24 3.02 -11.51
CA THR A 127 -12.10 2.25 -11.00
C THR A 127 -11.97 2.40 -9.48
N SER A 128 -12.17 3.58 -8.93
CA SER A 128 -12.15 3.82 -7.48
C SER A 128 -13.25 3.04 -6.77
N PHE A 129 -14.47 3.03 -7.32
CA PHE A 129 -15.58 2.22 -6.80
C PHE A 129 -15.27 0.72 -6.89
N HIS A 130 -14.75 0.24 -8.03
CA HIS A 130 -14.33 -1.15 -8.17
C HIS A 130 -13.23 -1.50 -7.15
N ASN A 131 -12.25 -0.62 -6.93
CA ASN A 131 -11.20 -0.80 -5.92
C ASN A 131 -11.78 -0.91 -4.52
N TRP A 132 -12.75 -0.07 -4.19
CA TRP A 132 -13.44 -0.10 -2.91
C TRP A 132 -14.27 -1.38 -2.73
N ILE A 133 -15.13 -1.74 -3.70
CA ILE A 133 -16.04 -2.88 -3.55
C ILE A 133 -15.30 -4.22 -3.54
N LYS A 134 -14.16 -4.36 -4.26
CA LYS A 134 -13.38 -5.60 -4.26
C LYS A 134 -12.77 -5.92 -2.89
N THR A 135 -12.53 -4.92 -2.04
CA THR A 135 -12.10 -5.12 -0.64
C THR A 135 -13.09 -5.97 0.14
N TRP A 136 -14.36 -5.96 -0.26
CA TRP A 136 -15.47 -6.66 0.39
C TRP A 136 -15.82 -7.97 -0.33
N TYR A 137 -16.10 -7.93 -1.64
CA TYR A 137 -16.56 -9.12 -2.35
C TYR A 137 -15.46 -10.17 -2.52
N ALA A 138 -14.22 -9.77 -2.71
CA ALA A 138 -13.16 -10.72 -2.97
C ALA A 138 -12.90 -11.66 -1.78
N PRO A 139 -12.74 -11.20 -0.52
CA PRO A 139 -12.63 -12.12 0.61
C PRO A 139 -13.93 -12.88 0.87
N LEU A 140 -15.10 -12.27 0.63
CA LEU A 140 -16.39 -12.98 0.79
C LEU A 140 -16.49 -14.19 -0.17
N LEU A 141 -16.11 -14.02 -1.43
CA LEU A 141 -16.20 -15.07 -2.43
C LEU A 141 -15.09 -16.13 -2.30
N PHE A 142 -13.86 -15.71 -2.10
CA PHE A 142 -12.71 -16.60 -2.19
C PHE A 142 -12.17 -17.08 -0.82
N ARG A 143 -12.51 -16.37 0.27
CA ARG A 143 -12.03 -16.67 1.65
C ARG A 143 -13.12 -16.34 2.68
N PRO A 144 -14.35 -16.90 2.56
CA PRO A 144 -15.50 -16.52 3.40
C PRO A 144 -15.22 -16.70 4.88
N HIS A 145 -14.44 -17.69 5.28
CA HIS A 145 -14.04 -17.89 6.67
C HIS A 145 -13.20 -16.75 7.23
N LEU A 146 -12.33 -16.11 6.42
CA LEU A 146 -11.59 -14.92 6.83
C LEU A 146 -12.49 -13.69 6.84
N PHE A 147 -13.37 -13.55 5.86
CA PHE A 147 -14.34 -12.45 5.81
C PHE A 147 -15.20 -12.39 7.07
N LEU A 148 -15.75 -13.53 7.53
CA LEU A 148 -16.55 -13.64 8.74
C LEU A 148 -15.76 -13.29 10.01
N ARG A 149 -14.45 -13.50 10.03
CA ARG A 149 -13.55 -13.10 11.12
C ARG A 149 -13.14 -11.62 11.05
N GLY A 150 -13.61 -10.87 10.07
CA GLY A 150 -13.28 -9.45 9.86
C GLY A 150 -12.07 -9.20 8.96
N GLY A 151 -11.60 -10.23 8.23
CA GLY A 151 -10.56 -10.07 7.20
C GLY A 151 -11.11 -9.33 5.99
N ARG A 152 -10.30 -8.42 5.44
CA ARG A 152 -10.55 -7.69 4.19
C ARG A 152 -9.29 -7.78 3.33
N LEU A 153 -9.43 -7.59 2.01
CA LEU A 153 -8.29 -7.51 1.12
C LEU A 153 -8.03 -6.06 0.77
N LEU A 154 -6.84 -5.60 1.10
CA LEU A 154 -6.34 -4.28 0.72
C LEU A 154 -5.35 -4.45 -0.44
N PHE A 155 -5.08 -3.35 -1.10
CA PHE A 155 -4.19 -3.28 -2.26
C PHE A 155 -3.27 -2.07 -2.08
N GLY A 156 -2.18 -1.95 -2.86
CA GLY A 156 -1.14 -0.97 -2.64
C GLY A 156 -1.58 0.50 -2.55
N ASP A 157 -2.60 0.86 -3.32
CA ASP A 157 -3.17 2.23 -3.35
C ASP A 157 -3.88 2.63 -2.04
N HIS A 158 -4.16 1.67 -1.14
CA HIS A 158 -4.87 1.93 0.12
C HIS A 158 -3.97 2.53 1.22
N ALA A 159 -2.71 2.88 0.95
CA ALA A 159 -1.76 3.36 1.97
C ALA A 159 -1.88 2.53 3.25
N MET A 160 -1.66 1.21 3.11
CA MET A 160 -1.90 0.26 4.20
C MET A 160 -0.97 0.51 5.39
N PHE A 161 -1.49 0.27 6.60
CA PHE A 161 -0.72 0.37 7.82
C PHE A 161 -1.05 -0.79 8.77
N PHE A 162 -0.06 -1.21 9.54
CA PHE A 162 -0.14 -2.43 10.34
C PHE A 162 0.73 -2.37 11.59
N ARG A 163 0.44 -3.29 12.53
CA ARG A 163 1.31 -3.54 13.67
C ARG A 163 2.56 -4.29 13.19
N ARG A 164 3.73 -3.74 13.49
CA ARG A 164 5.01 -4.38 13.17
C ARG A 164 5.09 -5.81 13.71
N ALA A 165 4.74 -6.02 14.99
CA ALA A 165 4.81 -7.35 15.61
C ALA A 165 4.01 -8.41 14.86
N ASP A 166 2.81 -8.05 14.36
CA ASP A 166 1.97 -8.96 13.58
C ASP A 166 2.53 -9.18 12.17
N PHE A 167 3.10 -8.14 11.56
CA PHE A 167 3.79 -8.24 10.28
C PHE A 167 5.00 -9.17 10.36
N ASP A 168 5.80 -9.03 11.40
CA ASP A 168 6.97 -9.87 11.64
C ASP A 168 6.55 -11.32 11.94
N ALA A 169 5.49 -11.52 12.73
CA ALA A 169 4.95 -12.84 13.06
C ALA A 169 4.45 -13.62 11.83
N VAL A 170 3.98 -12.94 10.78
CA VAL A 170 3.59 -13.58 9.51
C VAL A 170 4.75 -13.65 8.49
N GLY A 171 5.93 -13.12 8.80
CA GLY A 171 7.11 -13.17 7.94
C GLY A 171 7.16 -12.10 6.85
N GLY A 172 6.42 -10.99 7.01
CA GLY A 172 6.46 -9.86 6.09
C GLY A 172 5.79 -10.12 4.74
N PHE A 173 6.11 -9.31 3.72
CA PHE A 173 5.71 -9.55 2.34
C PHE A 173 6.49 -10.72 1.74
N ASP A 174 5.83 -11.55 0.92
CA ASP A 174 6.51 -12.61 0.18
C ASP A 174 7.36 -12.00 -0.97
N PRO A 175 8.70 -12.14 -0.95
CA PRO A 175 9.59 -11.54 -1.95
C PRO A 175 9.49 -12.16 -3.34
N GLU A 176 8.85 -13.33 -3.47
CA GLU A 176 8.67 -14.03 -4.75
C GLU A 176 7.42 -13.55 -5.50
N LEU A 177 6.58 -12.72 -4.88
CA LEU A 177 5.38 -12.19 -5.52
C LEU A 177 5.69 -10.92 -6.30
N ALA A 178 5.33 -10.91 -7.59
CA ALA A 178 5.41 -9.74 -8.46
C ALA A 178 4.13 -8.90 -8.43
N VAL A 179 3.00 -9.50 -8.05
CA VAL A 179 1.68 -8.87 -7.97
C VAL A 179 0.86 -9.53 -6.86
N MET A 180 -0.15 -8.82 -6.32
CA MET A 180 -1.05 -9.29 -5.25
C MET A 180 -0.35 -9.53 -3.89
N GLU A 181 0.83 -8.99 -3.70
CA GLU A 181 1.61 -9.09 -2.47
C GLU A 181 0.87 -8.55 -1.25
N GLU A 182 0.14 -7.43 -1.42
CA GLU A 182 -0.65 -6.83 -0.34
C GLU A 182 -1.87 -7.70 0.01
N ALA A 183 -2.56 -8.23 -1.00
CA ALA A 183 -3.71 -9.10 -0.77
C ALA A 183 -3.29 -10.43 -0.11
N GLU A 184 -2.12 -10.95 -0.46
CA GLU A 184 -1.55 -12.14 0.15
C GLU A 184 -1.18 -11.88 1.62
N LEU A 185 -0.53 -10.76 1.90
CA LEU A 185 -0.26 -10.30 3.27
C LEU A 185 -1.56 -10.17 4.08
N CYS A 186 -2.61 -9.57 3.52
CA CYS A 186 -3.92 -9.46 4.17
C CYS A 186 -4.48 -10.83 4.60
N VAL A 187 -4.32 -11.87 3.76
CA VAL A 187 -4.77 -13.24 4.07
C VAL A 187 -4.02 -13.82 5.27
N ARG A 188 -2.69 -13.61 5.35
CA ARG A 188 -1.90 -14.09 6.50
C ARG A 188 -2.21 -13.29 7.77
N MET A 189 -2.27 -11.97 7.67
CA MET A 189 -2.59 -11.06 8.79
C MET A 189 -3.99 -11.32 9.36
N ALA A 190 -4.98 -11.65 8.52
CA ALA A 190 -6.35 -11.96 8.95
C ALA A 190 -6.46 -13.19 9.87
N ARG A 191 -5.38 -13.97 10.04
CA ARG A 191 -5.32 -15.07 11.02
C ARG A 191 -5.02 -14.56 12.44
N LEU A 192 -4.36 -13.41 12.54
CA LEU A 192 -3.92 -12.81 13.80
C LEU A 192 -4.91 -11.76 14.34
N GLY A 193 -5.61 -11.05 13.44
CA GLY A 193 -6.51 -9.98 13.81
C GLY A 193 -7.44 -9.56 12.68
N ARG A 194 -8.11 -8.42 12.87
CA ARG A 194 -9.04 -7.87 11.89
C ARG A 194 -8.34 -6.91 10.94
N THR A 195 -8.78 -6.92 9.69
CA THR A 195 -8.39 -5.91 8.69
C THR A 195 -9.49 -4.86 8.55
N ARG A 196 -9.15 -3.57 8.59
CA ARG A 196 -10.11 -2.47 8.48
C ARG A 196 -9.84 -1.60 7.26
N LEU A 197 -10.86 -1.38 6.44
CA LEU A 197 -10.87 -0.29 5.47
C LEU A 197 -11.41 0.97 6.16
N VAL A 198 -10.63 2.04 6.15
CA VAL A 198 -10.96 3.31 6.80
C VAL A 198 -11.76 4.18 5.85
N GLY A 199 -12.82 4.82 6.33
CA GLY A 199 -13.67 5.71 5.53
C GLY A 199 -13.05 7.08 5.21
N ARG A 200 -11.75 7.30 5.54
CA ARG A 200 -10.98 8.49 5.13
C ARG A 200 -10.32 8.23 3.79
N PHE A 201 -10.36 9.24 2.90
CA PHE A 201 -9.86 9.09 1.53
C PHE A 201 -8.38 9.44 1.42
N VAL A 202 -7.68 8.68 0.57
CA VAL A 202 -6.37 9.03 0.01
C VAL A 202 -6.51 9.13 -1.50
N PHE A 203 -5.69 9.98 -2.12
CA PHE A 203 -5.66 10.09 -3.57
C PHE A 203 -4.42 9.39 -4.11
N THR A 204 -4.57 8.61 -5.17
CA THR A 204 -3.47 7.89 -5.83
C THR A 204 -3.50 8.16 -7.32
N SER A 205 -2.34 8.07 -7.96
CA SER A 205 -2.21 8.34 -9.40
C SER A 205 -3.02 7.35 -10.23
N ASP A 206 -3.67 7.87 -11.26
CA ASP A 206 -4.37 7.07 -12.26
C ASP A 206 -3.49 6.66 -13.46
N ARG A 207 -2.16 6.88 -13.42
CA ARG A 207 -1.21 6.68 -14.53
C ARG A 207 -1.48 5.38 -15.31
N ARG A 208 -1.64 4.27 -14.60
CA ARG A 208 -1.90 2.97 -15.20
C ARG A 208 -3.26 2.90 -15.89
N VAL A 209 -4.29 3.45 -15.26
CA VAL A 209 -5.64 3.51 -15.83
C VAL A 209 -5.68 4.45 -17.03
N ALA A 210 -4.93 5.55 -16.98
CA ALA A 210 -4.79 6.48 -18.11
C ALA A 210 -4.10 5.82 -19.30
N ALA A 211 -3.02 5.04 -19.06
CA ALA A 211 -2.27 4.35 -20.12
C ALA A 211 -3.06 3.19 -20.76
N TRP A 212 -3.81 2.42 -19.97
CA TRP A 212 -4.53 1.25 -20.50
C TRP A 212 -5.95 1.55 -20.98
N GLY A 213 -6.53 2.66 -20.54
CA GLY A 213 -7.97 2.93 -20.63
C GLY A 213 -8.74 2.27 -19.49
N GLU A 214 -9.79 2.97 -19.01
CA GLU A 214 -10.49 2.61 -17.77
C GLU A 214 -11.15 1.22 -17.81
N TRP A 215 -11.82 0.88 -18.91
CA TRP A 215 -12.48 -0.43 -19.05
C TRP A 215 -11.47 -1.59 -19.12
N ARG A 216 -10.39 -1.40 -19.87
CA ARG A 216 -9.33 -2.42 -19.97
C ARG A 216 -8.63 -2.61 -18.64
N ALA A 217 -8.33 -1.53 -17.91
CA ALA A 217 -7.72 -1.58 -16.58
C ALA A 217 -8.59 -2.38 -15.60
N ASN A 218 -9.88 -2.05 -15.51
CA ASN A 218 -10.81 -2.76 -14.62
C ASN A 218 -10.97 -4.24 -15.00
N TRP A 219 -10.97 -4.57 -16.29
CA TRP A 219 -11.00 -5.96 -16.76
C TRP A 219 -9.74 -6.73 -16.34
N ILE A 220 -8.55 -6.13 -16.48
CA ILE A 220 -7.29 -6.72 -16.04
C ILE A 220 -7.31 -6.95 -14.53
N TYR A 221 -7.71 -5.95 -13.75
CA TYR A 221 -7.81 -6.05 -12.28
C TYR A 221 -8.77 -7.17 -11.85
N LEU A 222 -9.94 -7.25 -12.48
CA LEU A 222 -10.91 -8.31 -12.22
C LEU A 222 -10.33 -9.70 -12.56
N LYS A 223 -9.72 -9.85 -13.75
CA LYS A 223 -9.14 -11.11 -14.22
C LYS A 223 -8.00 -11.59 -13.32
N VAL A 224 -7.10 -10.68 -12.90
CA VAL A 224 -5.98 -10.99 -12.00
C VAL A 224 -6.51 -11.37 -10.62
N GLY A 225 -7.42 -10.57 -10.06
CA GLY A 225 -8.00 -10.83 -8.75
C GLY A 225 -8.79 -12.14 -8.70
N PHE A 226 -9.58 -12.46 -9.74
CA PHE A 226 -10.32 -13.70 -9.82
C PHE A 226 -9.40 -14.92 -9.90
N ARG A 227 -8.38 -14.89 -10.77
CA ARG A 227 -7.40 -15.97 -10.91
C ARG A 227 -6.63 -16.21 -9.62
N TRP A 228 -6.20 -15.13 -8.96
CA TRP A 228 -5.56 -15.21 -7.65
C TRP A 228 -6.51 -15.81 -6.60
N GLY A 229 -7.76 -15.39 -6.59
CA GLY A 229 -8.80 -15.93 -5.70
C GLY A 229 -8.98 -17.45 -5.84
N LEU A 230 -8.88 -17.97 -7.07
CA LEU A 230 -8.89 -19.41 -7.38
C LEU A 230 -7.59 -20.15 -7.06
N GLY A 231 -6.57 -19.46 -6.51
CA GLY A 231 -5.31 -20.08 -6.10
C GLY A 231 -4.25 -20.17 -7.21
N ILE A 232 -4.43 -19.49 -8.35
CA ILE A 232 -3.38 -19.41 -9.37
C ILE A 232 -2.22 -18.58 -8.82
N ARG A 233 -1.01 -19.13 -8.88
CA ARG A 233 0.18 -18.51 -8.30
C ARG A 233 0.47 -17.13 -8.92
N PRO A 234 0.77 -16.10 -8.12
CA PRO A 234 1.02 -14.74 -8.58
C PRO A 234 2.13 -14.60 -9.61
N LYS A 235 3.13 -15.48 -9.61
CA LYS A 235 4.20 -15.50 -10.62
C LYS A 235 3.66 -15.66 -12.05
N ALA A 236 2.61 -16.46 -12.23
CA ALA A 236 1.92 -16.61 -13.52
C ALA A 236 1.02 -15.41 -13.85
N LEU A 237 0.65 -14.61 -12.84
CA LEU A 237 -0.21 -13.44 -13.01
C LEU A 237 0.58 -12.18 -13.40
N GLY A 238 1.88 -12.10 -13.11
CA GLY A 238 2.73 -10.97 -13.46
C GLY A 238 2.74 -10.67 -14.97
N ALA A 239 2.70 -11.71 -15.80
CA ALA A 239 2.62 -11.56 -17.26
C ALA A 239 1.32 -10.89 -17.75
N LEU A 240 0.25 -10.92 -16.94
CA LEU A 240 -1.03 -10.29 -17.25
C LEU A 240 -1.10 -8.83 -16.81
N TYR A 241 -0.07 -8.35 -16.08
CA TYR A 241 -0.03 -7.05 -15.46
C TYR A 241 1.14 -6.24 -16.03
N PRO A 242 0.97 -5.63 -17.23
CA PRO A 242 2.04 -4.87 -17.87
C PRO A 242 2.53 -3.74 -16.95
N ASP A 243 3.84 -3.55 -16.93
CA ASP A 243 4.44 -2.45 -16.17
C ASP A 243 4.14 -1.12 -16.89
N VAL A 244 3.63 -0.15 -16.16
CA VAL A 244 3.40 1.24 -16.62
C VAL A 244 4.04 2.15 -15.59
N ARG A 245 5.07 2.83 -16.01
CA ARG A 245 5.84 3.81 -15.22
C ARG A 245 5.81 5.17 -15.86
#